data_3f6b4223f80984e70c7cfc644d09d98d
#
_entry.id   3f6b4223f80984e70c7cfc644d09d98d
#
_cell.length_a   1.000
_cell.length_b   1.000
_cell.length_c   1.000
_cell.angle_alpha   90.00
_cell.angle_beta   90.00
_cell.angle_gamma   90.00
#
_symmetry.space_group_name_H-M   'P 1'
#
loop_
_entity.id
_entity.type
_entity.pdbx_description
1 polymer ?
#
loop_
_entity_poly.entity_id
_entity_poly.type
_entity_poly.pdbx_seq_one_letter_code
_entity_poly.pdbx_strand_id
1 'polypeptide(L)'
;MNFLLRAKSLNKFVLTSTLLVFVTFIFLISILLYISLNEYIKKEAVKKAESAAILTVSYIEKQFERALLNARFLSFLLETIKDQSNPSRDDVVKILKNIVENNSEFLGAWVVFEPDAFDARDYEYTNSPGADKDGRFVPYYNSIDGYHLESCYGYDDPSSFSDWY
;
A
#
# COMPACT_ATOMS: atom_id res chain seq x y z
N MET A 1 40.38 72.66 -28.49
CA MET A 1 39.66 71.47 -29.07
C MET A 1 40.01 70.16 -28.36
N ASN A 2 41.21 69.93 -27.88
CA ASN A 2 41.65 68.71 -27.24
C ASN A 2 41.11 68.46 -25.77
N PHE A 3 40.74 69.48 -25.04
CA PHE A 3 40.23 69.38 -23.66
C PHE A 3 38.82 68.76 -23.59
N LEU A 4 37.91 69.17 -24.49
CA LEU A 4 36.55 68.62 -24.55
C LEU A 4 36.48 67.17 -25.03
N LEU A 5 37.43 66.75 -25.86
CA LEU A 5 37.53 65.36 -26.29
C LEU A 5 38.08 64.45 -25.17
N ARG A 6 39.01 64.94 -24.34
CA ARG A 6 39.53 64.22 -23.17
C ARG A 6 38.46 64.10 -22.09
N ALA A 7 37.63 65.12 -21.83
CA ALA A 7 36.54 65.05 -20.85
C ALA A 7 35.43 64.05 -21.33
N LYS A 8 35.06 63.99 -22.58
CA LYS A 8 34.15 63.00 -23.15
C LYS A 8 34.66 61.56 -23.03
N SER A 9 35.97 61.37 -23.24
CA SER A 9 36.64 60.05 -23.10
C SER A 9 36.64 59.58 -21.62
N LEU A 10 36.94 60.49 -20.68
CA LEU A 10 36.95 60.23 -19.25
C LEU A 10 35.54 59.83 -18.73
N ASN A 11 34.54 60.57 -19.14
CA ASN A 11 33.14 60.24 -18.74
C ASN A 11 32.69 58.91 -19.32
N LYS A 12 33.05 58.53 -20.53
CA LYS A 12 32.74 57.21 -21.08
C LYS A 12 33.47 56.10 -20.30
N PHE A 13 34.72 56.27 -19.94
CA PHE A 13 35.49 55.33 -19.17
C PHE A 13 34.92 55.12 -17.78
N VAL A 14 34.55 56.18 -17.08
CA VAL A 14 33.90 56.11 -15.77
C VAL A 14 32.55 55.40 -15.86
N LEU A 15 31.74 55.75 -16.89
CA LEU A 15 30.44 55.09 -17.10
C LEU A 15 30.55 53.62 -17.39
N THR A 16 31.51 53.19 -18.22
CA THR A 16 31.71 51.78 -18.55
C THR A 16 32.26 50.98 -17.37
N SER A 17 33.15 51.55 -16.56
CA SER A 17 33.72 50.90 -15.38
C SER A 17 32.63 50.72 -14.29
N THR A 18 31.80 51.74 -14.04
CA THR A 18 30.68 51.63 -13.09
C THR A 18 29.65 50.61 -13.53
N LEU A 19 29.29 50.57 -14.82
CA LEU A 19 28.38 49.57 -15.39
C LEU A 19 28.95 48.16 -15.20
N LEU A 20 30.22 47.94 -15.43
CA LEU A 20 30.89 46.67 -15.31
C LEU A 20 30.86 46.18 -13.85
N VAL A 21 31.12 47.06 -12.86
CA VAL A 21 31.01 46.74 -11.43
C VAL A 21 29.57 46.35 -11.04
N PHE A 22 28.57 47.06 -11.57
CA PHE A 22 27.17 46.74 -11.32
C PHE A 22 26.80 45.34 -11.89
N VAL A 23 27.22 45.05 -13.11
CA VAL A 23 26.93 43.76 -13.75
C VAL A 23 27.61 42.61 -12.98
N THR A 24 28.86 42.77 -12.55
CA THR A 24 29.55 41.74 -11.75
C THR A 24 28.88 41.54 -10.38
N PHE A 25 28.41 42.60 -9.74
CA PHE A 25 27.72 42.52 -8.48
C PHE A 25 26.38 41.77 -8.59
N ILE A 26 25.58 42.12 -9.63
CA ILE A 26 24.33 41.39 -9.92
C ILE A 26 24.58 39.89 -10.18
N PHE A 27 25.63 39.58 -10.93
CA PHE A 27 26.00 38.20 -11.24
C PHE A 27 26.37 37.41 -9.98
N LEU A 28 27.16 38.00 -9.06
CA LEU A 28 27.51 37.39 -7.81
C LEU A 28 26.28 37.14 -6.93
N ILE A 29 25.39 38.10 -6.82
CA ILE A 29 24.13 37.92 -6.07
C ILE A 29 23.28 36.81 -6.69
N SER A 30 23.18 36.75 -8.02
CA SER A 30 22.43 35.71 -8.71
C SER A 30 22.97 34.31 -8.42
N ILE A 31 24.32 34.15 -8.36
CA ILE A 31 24.94 32.88 -8.00
C ILE A 31 24.60 32.50 -6.55
N LEU A 32 24.72 33.43 -5.60
CA LEU A 32 24.42 33.16 -4.19
C LEU A 32 22.94 32.79 -3.99
N LEU A 33 22.02 33.47 -4.67
CA LEU A 33 20.60 33.15 -4.65
C LEU A 33 20.33 31.78 -5.24
N TYR A 34 20.97 31.45 -6.36
CA TYR A 34 20.82 30.14 -7.01
C TYR A 34 21.25 28.99 -6.08
N ILE A 35 22.42 29.13 -5.44
CA ILE A 35 22.94 28.13 -4.48
C ILE A 35 21.97 27.99 -3.30
N SER A 36 21.58 29.09 -2.70
CA SER A 36 20.67 29.11 -1.54
C SER A 36 19.30 28.49 -1.87
N LEU A 37 18.73 28.86 -3.02
CA LEU A 37 17.44 28.34 -3.46
C LEU A 37 17.50 26.85 -3.74
N ASN A 38 18.58 26.39 -4.37
CA ASN A 38 18.77 24.97 -4.70
C ASN A 38 18.88 24.10 -3.44
N GLU A 39 19.60 24.56 -2.42
CA GLU A 39 19.67 23.90 -1.12
C GLU A 39 18.32 23.88 -0.40
N TYR A 40 17.57 24.99 -0.45
CA TYR A 40 16.23 25.07 0.12
C TYR A 40 15.26 24.09 -0.56
N ILE A 41 15.24 24.06 -1.89
CA ILE A 41 14.39 23.16 -2.67
C ILE A 41 14.72 21.70 -2.37
N LYS A 42 16.00 21.33 -2.31
CA LYS A 42 16.40 19.97 -1.95
C LYS A 42 15.92 19.55 -0.57
N LYS A 43 16.13 20.40 0.44
CA LYS A 43 15.67 20.13 1.81
C LYS A 43 14.16 19.97 1.90
N GLU A 44 13.42 20.82 1.21
CA GLU A 44 11.96 20.77 1.18
C GLU A 44 11.46 19.51 0.46
N ALA A 45 12.11 19.12 -0.65
CA ALA A 45 11.78 17.89 -1.38
C ALA A 45 12.02 16.64 -0.54
N VAL A 46 13.16 16.56 0.16
CA VAL A 46 13.47 15.44 1.08
C VAL A 46 12.44 15.37 2.20
N LYS A 47 12.12 16.49 2.84
CA LYS A 47 11.13 16.54 3.92
C LYS A 47 9.73 16.10 3.45
N LYS A 48 9.31 16.51 2.25
CA LYS A 48 8.04 16.07 1.66
C LYS A 48 8.04 14.57 1.36
N ALA A 49 9.14 14.06 0.80
CA ALA A 49 9.28 12.64 0.52
C ALA A 49 9.24 11.79 1.81
N GLU A 50 9.94 12.21 2.85
CA GLU A 50 9.93 11.58 4.17
C GLU A 50 8.53 11.57 4.79
N SER A 51 7.84 12.71 4.77
CA SER A 51 6.47 12.80 5.28
C SER A 51 5.50 11.90 4.51
N ALA A 52 5.62 11.84 3.17
CA ALA A 52 4.81 10.95 2.34
C ALA A 52 5.10 9.48 2.64
N ALA A 53 6.37 9.12 2.84
CA ALA A 53 6.76 7.75 3.21
C ALA A 53 6.16 7.34 4.57
N ILE A 54 6.26 8.19 5.59
CA ILE A 54 5.68 7.93 6.92
C ILE A 54 4.16 7.74 6.83
N LEU A 55 3.45 8.59 6.08
CA LEU A 55 2.01 8.45 5.89
C LEU A 55 1.64 7.14 5.18
N THR A 56 2.43 6.74 4.18
CA THR A 56 2.22 5.49 3.45
C THR A 56 2.44 4.27 4.36
N VAL A 57 3.50 4.27 5.16
CA VAL A 57 3.79 3.21 6.13
C VAL A 57 2.64 3.10 7.14
N SER A 58 2.21 4.21 7.74
CA SER A 58 1.11 4.22 8.70
C SER A 58 -0.21 3.73 8.09
N TYR A 59 -0.48 4.05 6.82
CA TYR A 59 -1.64 3.53 6.10
C TYR A 59 -1.56 2.00 5.94
N ILE A 60 -0.40 1.48 5.50
CA ILE A 60 -0.18 0.05 5.33
C ILE A 60 -0.30 -0.70 6.66
N GLU A 61 0.34 -0.22 7.72
CA GLU A 61 0.24 -0.80 9.08
C GLU A 61 -1.22 -0.92 9.52
N LYS A 62 -2.00 0.13 9.33
CA LYS A 62 -3.43 0.13 9.68
C LYS A 62 -4.24 -0.91 8.90
N GLN A 63 -3.92 -1.14 7.61
CA GLN A 63 -4.58 -2.17 6.83
C GLN A 63 -4.23 -3.58 7.32
N PHE A 64 -2.96 -3.82 7.66
CA PHE A 64 -2.55 -5.10 8.27
C PHE A 64 -3.19 -5.34 9.63
N GLU A 65 -3.26 -4.32 10.50
CA GLU A 65 -3.95 -4.44 11.78
C GLU A 65 -5.43 -4.82 11.60
N ARG A 66 -6.13 -4.19 10.65
CA ARG A 66 -7.52 -4.53 10.34
C ARG A 66 -7.67 -5.96 9.84
N ALA A 67 -6.81 -6.41 8.94
CA ALA A 67 -6.81 -7.78 8.45
C ALA A 67 -6.58 -8.78 9.58
N LEU A 68 -5.60 -8.53 10.44
CA LEU A 68 -5.30 -9.37 11.59
C LEU A 68 -6.45 -9.43 12.60
N LEU A 69 -7.10 -8.30 12.89
CA LEU A 69 -8.27 -8.25 13.77
C LEU A 69 -9.44 -9.06 13.20
N ASN A 70 -9.71 -8.92 11.88
CA ASN A 70 -10.74 -9.73 11.22
C ASN A 70 -10.41 -11.23 11.28
N ALA A 71 -9.15 -11.62 11.03
CA ALA A 71 -8.73 -13.01 11.09
C ALA A 71 -8.89 -13.60 12.51
N ARG A 72 -8.50 -12.87 13.55
CA ARG A 72 -8.69 -13.27 14.96
C ARG A 72 -10.17 -13.40 15.33
N PHE A 73 -10.99 -12.45 14.91
CA PHE A 73 -12.43 -12.48 15.14
C PHE A 73 -13.08 -13.65 14.41
N LEU A 74 -12.69 -13.90 13.16
CA LEU A 74 -13.13 -15.06 12.40
C LEU A 74 -12.78 -16.37 13.10
N SER A 75 -11.53 -16.53 13.56
CA SER A 75 -11.09 -17.72 14.31
C SER A 75 -11.97 -17.98 15.54
N PHE A 76 -12.25 -16.94 16.33
CA PHE A 76 -13.12 -17.05 17.50
C PHE A 76 -14.56 -17.45 17.13
N LEU A 77 -15.12 -16.86 16.07
CA LEU A 77 -16.45 -17.22 15.59
C LEU A 77 -16.51 -18.67 15.09
N LEU A 78 -15.47 -19.12 14.38
CA LEU A 78 -15.40 -20.49 13.85
C LEU A 78 -15.31 -21.53 14.97
N GLU A 79 -14.55 -21.28 16.03
CA GLU A 79 -14.56 -22.13 17.23
C GLU A 79 -15.98 -22.22 17.83
N THR A 80 -16.64 -21.07 17.99
CA THR A 80 -18.00 -21.01 18.53
C THR A 80 -19.02 -21.78 17.69
N ILE A 81 -18.89 -21.72 16.36
CA ILE A 81 -19.78 -22.45 15.43
C ILE A 81 -19.48 -23.95 15.47
N LYS A 82 -18.20 -24.32 15.45
CA LYS A 82 -17.76 -25.71 15.48
C LYS A 82 -18.23 -26.44 16.73
N ASP A 83 -18.27 -25.77 17.88
CA ASP A 83 -18.70 -26.35 19.17
C ASP A 83 -20.22 -26.52 19.28
N GLN A 84 -20.98 -26.11 18.26
CA GLN A 84 -22.42 -26.38 18.23
C GLN A 84 -22.69 -27.87 17.96
N SER A 85 -23.84 -28.36 18.42
CA SER A 85 -24.27 -29.76 18.19
C SER A 85 -24.50 -30.09 16.71
N ASN A 86 -24.67 -29.09 15.81
CA ASN A 86 -24.82 -29.25 14.38
C ASN A 86 -24.22 -28.02 13.68
N PRO A 87 -22.89 -27.94 13.48
CA PRO A 87 -22.24 -26.81 12.85
C PRO A 87 -22.67 -26.68 11.38
N SER A 88 -22.90 -25.44 10.93
CA SER A 88 -23.39 -25.13 9.60
C SER A 88 -22.28 -24.57 8.72
N ARG A 89 -21.95 -25.26 7.62
CA ARG A 89 -21.01 -24.77 6.57
C ARG A 89 -21.52 -23.47 5.93
N ASP A 90 -22.84 -23.36 5.71
CA ASP A 90 -23.48 -22.17 5.15
C ASP A 90 -23.28 -20.93 6.05
N ASP A 91 -23.30 -21.09 7.36
CA ASP A 91 -23.10 -19.95 8.25
C ASP A 91 -21.66 -19.44 8.22
N VAL A 92 -20.68 -20.33 8.09
CA VAL A 92 -19.28 -19.94 7.84
C VAL A 92 -19.16 -19.18 6.51
N VAL A 93 -19.75 -19.70 5.44
CA VAL A 93 -19.75 -19.03 4.12
C VAL A 93 -20.40 -17.65 4.20
N LYS A 94 -21.50 -17.48 4.91
CA LYS A 94 -22.13 -16.16 5.12
C LYS A 94 -21.21 -15.20 5.88
N ILE A 95 -20.44 -15.68 6.85
CA ILE A 95 -19.48 -14.86 7.58
C ILE A 95 -18.36 -14.40 6.64
N LEU A 96 -17.76 -15.31 5.85
CA LEU A 96 -16.72 -14.96 4.86
C LEU A 96 -17.26 -13.95 3.85
N LYS A 97 -18.46 -14.18 3.32
CA LYS A 97 -19.17 -13.23 2.45
C LYS A 97 -19.28 -11.86 3.09
N ASN A 98 -19.80 -11.77 4.31
CA ASN A 98 -19.95 -10.49 5.00
C ASN A 98 -18.62 -9.78 5.22
N ILE A 99 -17.54 -10.51 5.53
CA ILE A 99 -16.20 -9.93 5.69
C ILE A 99 -15.74 -9.29 4.38
N VAL A 100 -15.87 -9.99 3.24
CA VAL A 100 -15.38 -9.50 1.95
C VAL A 100 -16.27 -8.38 1.41
N GLU A 101 -17.58 -8.52 1.46
CA GLU A 101 -18.51 -7.51 0.92
C GLU A 101 -18.53 -6.19 1.71
N ASN A 102 -18.20 -6.22 3.00
CA ASN A 102 -18.16 -5.02 3.84
C ASN A 102 -16.76 -4.42 4.01
N ASN A 103 -15.73 -5.00 3.40
CA ASN A 103 -14.36 -4.49 3.43
C ASN A 103 -13.79 -4.51 2.02
N SER A 104 -13.95 -3.41 1.29
CA SER A 104 -13.52 -3.26 -0.11
C SER A 104 -12.01 -3.41 -0.34
N GLU A 105 -11.21 -3.35 0.71
CA GLU A 105 -9.77 -3.58 0.71
C GLU A 105 -9.39 -5.08 0.71
N PHE A 106 -10.33 -5.99 0.98
CA PHE A 106 -10.08 -7.43 0.97
C PHE A 106 -10.52 -8.02 -0.37
N LEU A 107 -9.58 -8.66 -1.04
CA LEU A 107 -9.86 -9.42 -2.26
C LEU A 107 -10.58 -10.74 -1.97
N GLY A 108 -10.43 -11.28 -0.77
CA GLY A 108 -11.10 -12.48 -0.35
C GLY A 108 -10.83 -12.84 1.12
N ALA A 109 -11.60 -13.78 1.62
CA ALA A 109 -11.43 -14.40 2.93
C ALA A 109 -11.64 -15.90 2.80
N TRP A 110 -10.83 -16.68 3.51
CA TRP A 110 -10.87 -18.14 3.46
C TRP A 110 -10.62 -18.76 4.81
N VAL A 111 -10.98 -20.01 4.91
CA VAL A 111 -10.61 -20.89 6.02
C VAL A 111 -10.28 -22.28 5.46
N VAL A 112 -9.40 -22.99 6.13
CA VAL A 112 -9.06 -24.37 5.81
C VAL A 112 -9.17 -25.20 7.07
N PHE A 113 -10.08 -26.16 7.08
CA PHE A 113 -10.21 -27.09 8.19
C PHE A 113 -9.42 -28.38 7.87
N GLU A 114 -8.98 -29.08 8.89
CA GLU A 114 -8.45 -30.44 8.73
C GLU A 114 -9.56 -31.39 8.26
N PRO A 115 -9.22 -32.52 7.62
CA PRO A 115 -10.21 -33.51 7.23
C PRO A 115 -11.13 -33.89 8.40
N ASP A 116 -12.44 -33.87 8.15
CA ASP A 116 -13.51 -34.16 9.11
C ASP A 116 -13.52 -33.27 10.36
N ALA A 117 -12.70 -32.20 10.39
CA ALA A 117 -12.52 -31.40 11.62
C ALA A 117 -13.64 -30.40 11.88
N PHE A 118 -14.44 -30.03 10.89
CA PHE A 118 -15.51 -29.05 11.07
C PHE A 118 -16.81 -29.71 11.56
N ASP A 119 -17.35 -30.66 10.82
CA ASP A 119 -18.67 -31.29 11.07
C ASP A 119 -18.67 -32.82 10.96
N ALA A 120 -17.50 -33.44 10.72
CA ALA A 120 -17.31 -34.85 10.52
C ALA A 120 -18.16 -35.44 9.35
N ARG A 121 -18.47 -34.62 8.35
CA ARG A 121 -19.33 -34.98 7.20
C ARG A 121 -18.70 -34.67 5.85
N ASP A 122 -17.39 -34.63 5.74
CA ASP A 122 -16.70 -34.30 4.48
C ASP A 122 -17.17 -35.18 3.32
N TYR A 123 -17.42 -36.47 3.55
CA TYR A 123 -17.90 -37.40 2.52
C TYR A 123 -19.23 -37.00 1.85
N GLU A 124 -20.05 -36.16 2.50
CA GLU A 124 -21.30 -35.63 1.94
C GLU A 124 -21.08 -34.46 0.96
N TYR A 125 -19.91 -33.82 1.01
CA TYR A 125 -19.64 -32.55 0.33
C TYR A 125 -18.57 -32.65 -0.76
N THR A 126 -18.22 -33.86 -1.23
CA THR A 126 -17.23 -34.06 -2.27
C THR A 126 -17.52 -33.21 -3.51
N ASN A 127 -16.53 -32.43 -3.98
CA ASN A 127 -16.66 -31.50 -5.11
C ASN A 127 -17.80 -30.47 -4.98
N SER A 128 -18.24 -30.16 -3.77
CA SER A 128 -19.22 -29.09 -3.53
C SER A 128 -18.52 -27.72 -3.44
N PRO A 129 -19.22 -26.61 -3.73
CA PRO A 129 -18.65 -25.27 -3.52
C PRO A 129 -18.14 -25.07 -2.10
N GLY A 130 -16.90 -24.59 -1.96
CA GLY A 130 -16.27 -24.40 -0.65
C GLY A 130 -15.71 -25.70 -0.02
N ALA A 131 -15.72 -26.80 -0.76
CA ALA A 131 -15.08 -28.05 -0.37
C ALA A 131 -14.13 -28.54 -1.47
N ASP A 132 -13.13 -29.33 -1.11
CA ASP A 132 -12.23 -29.95 -2.10
C ASP A 132 -12.79 -31.26 -2.68
N LYS A 133 -11.96 -31.96 -3.46
CA LYS A 133 -12.30 -33.22 -4.08
C LYS A 133 -12.68 -34.33 -3.09
N ASP A 134 -12.18 -34.27 -1.87
CA ASP A 134 -12.43 -35.23 -0.81
C ASP A 134 -13.53 -34.77 0.15
N GLY A 135 -14.12 -33.56 -0.11
CA GLY A 135 -15.19 -32.95 0.66
C GLY A 135 -14.73 -32.15 1.89
N ARG A 136 -13.41 -32.04 2.11
CA ARG A 136 -12.82 -31.24 3.18
C ARG A 136 -13.30 -29.79 3.07
N PHE A 137 -13.71 -29.20 4.18
CA PHE A 137 -14.27 -27.84 4.19
C PHE A 137 -13.16 -26.78 4.09
N VAL A 138 -13.05 -26.16 2.92
CA VAL A 138 -11.98 -25.21 2.55
C VAL A 138 -12.53 -24.00 1.78
N PRO A 139 -13.56 -23.32 2.29
CA PRO A 139 -14.23 -22.25 1.57
C PRO A 139 -13.34 -21.04 1.39
N TYR A 140 -13.36 -20.48 0.18
CA TYR A 140 -12.75 -19.21 -0.19
C TYR A 140 -13.81 -18.33 -0.84
N TYR A 141 -14.18 -17.24 -0.19
CA TYR A 141 -15.07 -16.24 -0.76
C TYR A 141 -14.24 -15.05 -1.27
N ASN A 142 -14.39 -14.70 -2.55
CA ASN A 142 -13.57 -13.68 -3.18
C ASN A 142 -14.38 -12.71 -4.04
N SER A 143 -13.73 -11.58 -4.42
CA SER A 143 -14.31 -10.49 -5.23
C SER A 143 -13.56 -10.26 -6.55
N ILE A 144 -12.66 -11.15 -6.98
CA ILE A 144 -11.72 -10.90 -8.08
C ILE A 144 -12.45 -10.69 -9.41
N ASP A 145 -13.41 -11.58 -9.75
CA ASP A 145 -14.23 -11.49 -10.95
C ASP A 145 -15.72 -11.42 -10.62
N GLY A 146 -16.05 -10.68 -9.54
CA GLY A 146 -17.37 -10.67 -8.92
C GLY A 146 -17.39 -11.54 -7.67
N TYR A 147 -18.35 -11.28 -6.79
CA TYR A 147 -18.45 -12.00 -5.52
C TYR A 147 -18.88 -13.45 -5.72
N HIS A 148 -18.04 -14.41 -5.37
CA HIS A 148 -18.36 -15.83 -5.48
C HIS A 148 -17.60 -16.70 -4.47
N LEU A 149 -18.13 -17.90 -4.25
CA LEU A 149 -17.56 -18.92 -3.39
C LEU A 149 -16.79 -19.92 -4.24
N GLU A 150 -15.55 -20.16 -3.86
CA GLU A 150 -14.67 -21.18 -4.40
C GLU A 150 -14.13 -22.09 -3.30
N SER A 151 -13.33 -23.09 -3.69
CA SER A 151 -12.55 -23.90 -2.77
C SER A 151 -11.09 -23.44 -2.77
N CYS A 152 -10.43 -23.39 -1.62
CA CYS A 152 -8.99 -23.16 -1.55
C CYS A 152 -8.22 -24.31 -2.23
N TYR A 153 -7.12 -23.98 -2.91
CA TYR A 153 -6.18 -24.97 -3.45
C TYR A 153 -4.75 -24.66 -3.05
N GLY A 154 -3.88 -25.65 -3.13
CA GLY A 154 -2.45 -25.52 -2.90
C GLY A 154 -2.06 -25.49 -1.43
N TYR A 155 -2.98 -25.62 -0.50
CA TYR A 155 -2.70 -25.64 0.93
C TYR A 155 -2.02 -26.93 1.41
N ASP A 156 -2.06 -27.99 0.60
CA ASP A 156 -1.48 -29.30 0.83
C ASP A 156 -0.34 -29.65 -0.16
N ASP A 157 0.06 -28.71 -1.03
CA ASP A 157 1.15 -28.90 -1.99
C ASP A 157 2.45 -28.30 -1.44
N PRO A 158 3.43 -29.14 -1.03
CA PRO A 158 4.69 -28.66 -0.48
C PRO A 158 5.59 -27.97 -1.52
N SER A 159 5.25 -28.02 -2.81
CA SER A 159 5.95 -27.29 -3.88
C SER A 159 5.35 -25.92 -4.17
N SER A 160 4.16 -25.63 -3.68
CA SER A 160 3.55 -24.32 -3.78
C SER A 160 4.12 -23.36 -2.72
N PHE A 161 4.10 -22.05 -2.99
CA PHE A 161 4.45 -21.01 -2.00
C PHE A 161 3.47 -20.99 -0.79
N SER A 162 2.74 -22.04 -0.56
CA SER A 162 1.69 -22.21 0.44
C SER A 162 2.17 -22.88 1.72
N ASP A 163 3.43 -22.64 2.16
CA ASP A 163 3.91 -22.94 3.53
C ASP A 163 3.18 -22.08 4.60
N TRP A 164 1.89 -21.91 4.42
CA TRP A 164 1.02 -21.15 5.31
C TRP A 164 0.12 -22.03 6.17
N TYR A 165 0.53 -23.30 6.25
CA TYR A 165 -0.16 -24.33 7.01
C TYR A 165 0.73 -24.95 8.09
#